data_99eb65426b3fc492dce2885db16fa259
#
_entry.id   99eb65426b3fc492dce2885db16fa259
#
_cell.length_a   1.000
_cell.length_b   1.000
_cell.length_c   1.000
_cell.angle_alpha   90.00
_cell.angle_beta   90.00
_cell.angle_gamma   90.00
#
_symmetry.space_group_name_H-M   'P 1'
#
loop_
_entity.id
_entity.type
_entity.pdbx_description
1 polymer ?
#
loop_
_entity_poly.entity_id
_entity_poly.type
_entity_poly.pdbx_seq_one_letter_code
_entity_poly.pdbx_strand_id
1 'polypeptide(L)'
;MLPRLNLQQTNRPIDVVRHWRDAGDLELNTPYQRGDVWGKARRIAFMKSLLTGIPIPSVIINDRFGATDRGATQFAEADQYKYAVIDGKQRLTTILMFVDGELQLPGEWFDHKTDPDAAMVSGTDLTHVGLRLFSNHAMGFSEATLPSIEREREVFELVNFAGLQQGQVDTDI
;
A
#
# COMPACT_ATOMS: atom_id res chain seq x y z
N MET A 1 -15.83 -9.72 26.04
CA MET A 1 -15.89 -10.04 24.60
C MET A 1 -15.05 -9.00 23.89
N LEU A 2 -14.04 -9.41 23.09
CA LEU A 2 -13.22 -8.47 22.33
C LEU A 2 -14.08 -7.83 21.22
N PRO A 3 -14.00 -6.49 21.02
CA PRO A 3 -14.74 -5.83 19.96
C PRO A 3 -14.20 -6.30 18.60
N ARG A 4 -15.10 -6.72 17.71
CA ARG A 4 -14.73 -7.08 16.34
C ARG A 4 -14.48 -5.83 15.52
N LEU A 5 -13.36 -5.82 14.79
CA LEU A 5 -13.12 -4.83 13.74
C LEU A 5 -13.90 -5.26 12.49
N ASN A 6 -14.80 -4.42 12.02
CA ASN A 6 -15.52 -4.64 10.76
C ASN A 6 -14.64 -4.14 9.60
N LEU A 7 -13.68 -4.98 9.18
CA LEU A 7 -12.87 -4.69 8.00
C LEU A 7 -13.64 -5.13 6.75
N GLN A 8 -13.84 -4.20 5.83
CA GLN A 8 -14.41 -4.50 4.51
C GLN A 8 -13.29 -4.93 3.56
N GLN A 9 -13.43 -6.11 2.96
CA GLN A 9 -12.48 -6.60 1.96
C GLN A 9 -12.89 -6.08 0.59
N THR A 10 -11.97 -5.41 -0.08
CA THR A 10 -12.16 -4.88 -1.44
C THR A 10 -10.94 -5.16 -2.30
N ASN A 11 -11.12 -5.20 -3.62
CA ASN A 11 -10.02 -5.20 -4.57
C ASN A 11 -10.05 -3.87 -5.32
N ARG A 12 -8.91 -3.20 -5.39
CA ARG A 12 -8.77 -1.92 -6.07
C ARG A 12 -7.60 -1.94 -7.05
N PRO A 13 -7.75 -1.35 -8.23
CA PRO A 13 -6.63 -1.18 -9.15
C PRO A 13 -5.59 -0.21 -8.59
N ILE A 14 -4.34 -0.38 -9.00
CA ILE A 14 -3.23 0.51 -8.64
C ILE A 14 -3.54 1.98 -8.96
N ASP A 15 -4.29 2.23 -10.02
CA ASP A 15 -4.68 3.59 -10.43
C ASP A 15 -5.43 4.35 -9.33
N VAL A 16 -6.23 3.66 -8.53
CA VAL A 16 -6.92 4.25 -7.39
C VAL A 16 -5.93 4.76 -6.33
N VAL A 17 -4.87 4.01 -6.05
CA VAL A 17 -3.83 4.41 -5.09
C VAL A 17 -3.12 5.67 -5.58
N ARG A 18 -2.77 5.70 -6.87
CA ARG A 18 -2.17 6.87 -7.50
C ARG A 18 -3.08 8.09 -7.40
N HIS A 19 -4.36 7.91 -7.72
CA HIS A 19 -5.36 8.98 -7.63
C HIS A 19 -5.48 9.54 -6.20
N TRP A 20 -5.57 8.67 -5.19
CA TRP A 20 -5.63 9.11 -3.79
C TRP A 20 -4.39 9.90 -3.36
N ARG A 21 -3.20 9.46 -3.78
CA ARG A 21 -1.96 10.19 -3.50
C ARG A 21 -1.97 11.57 -4.18
N ASP A 22 -2.30 11.63 -5.47
CA ASP A 22 -2.26 12.85 -6.27
C ASP A 22 -3.33 13.86 -5.81
N ALA A 23 -4.44 13.38 -5.27
CA ALA A 23 -5.48 14.21 -4.64
C ALA A 23 -5.10 14.70 -3.23
N GLY A 24 -4.03 14.17 -2.62
CA GLY A 24 -3.68 14.46 -1.24
C GLY A 24 -4.55 13.73 -0.21
N ASP A 25 -5.26 12.69 -0.63
CA ASP A 25 -6.18 11.92 0.22
C ASP A 25 -5.49 10.79 0.99
N LEU A 26 -4.27 10.38 0.57
CA LEU A 26 -3.59 9.20 1.10
C LEU A 26 -2.45 9.56 2.04
N GLU A 27 -2.55 9.16 3.30
CA GLU A 27 -1.45 9.23 4.25
C GLU A 27 -0.67 7.91 4.29
N LEU A 28 0.57 7.94 3.78
CA LEU A 28 1.52 6.83 3.84
C LEU A 28 2.41 6.88 5.09
N ASN A 29 2.61 8.08 5.67
CA ASN A 29 3.56 8.31 6.75
C ASN A 29 2.84 8.56 8.07
N THR A 30 1.98 7.62 8.47
CA THR A 30 1.30 7.70 9.77
C THR A 30 2.30 7.71 10.93
N PRO A 31 2.02 8.41 12.04
CA PRO A 31 3.00 8.66 13.12
C PRO A 31 3.42 7.40 13.90
N TYR A 32 2.68 6.31 13.76
CA TYR A 32 2.97 5.03 14.42
C TYR A 32 3.77 4.04 13.54
N GLN A 33 4.00 4.35 12.28
CA GLN A 33 4.75 3.49 11.36
C GLN A 33 6.24 3.84 11.32
N ARG A 34 7.06 2.83 11.04
CA ARG A 34 8.47 3.02 10.74
C ARG A 34 8.65 3.70 9.39
N GLY A 35 9.80 4.34 9.20
CA GLY A 35 10.23 4.87 7.91
C GLY A 35 10.29 3.82 6.81
N ASP A 36 10.80 4.21 5.66
CA ASP A 36 11.03 3.30 4.54
C ASP A 36 12.19 2.36 4.87
N VAL A 37 11.91 1.04 4.89
CA VAL A 37 12.85 0.00 5.33
C VAL A 37 13.15 -1.05 4.26
N TRP A 38 12.46 -1.02 3.10
CA TRP A 38 12.72 -1.99 2.03
C TRP A 38 13.87 -1.56 1.13
N GLY A 39 14.88 -2.41 1.03
CA GLY A 39 15.93 -2.27 0.03
C GLY A 39 15.46 -2.63 -1.39
N LYS A 40 16.25 -2.25 -2.39
CA LYS A 40 15.94 -2.42 -3.83
C LYS A 40 15.59 -3.87 -4.19
N ALA A 41 16.35 -4.85 -3.71
CA ALA A 41 16.11 -6.27 -4.02
C ALA A 41 14.72 -6.73 -3.56
N ARG A 42 14.28 -6.32 -2.36
CA ARG A 42 12.96 -6.68 -1.83
C ARG A 42 11.83 -6.02 -2.62
N ARG A 43 12.03 -4.76 -3.05
CA ARG A 43 11.09 -4.04 -3.92
C ARG A 43 10.91 -4.75 -5.26
N ILE A 44 12.01 -5.15 -5.90
CA ILE A 44 11.98 -5.87 -7.18
C ILE A 44 11.27 -7.23 -7.01
N ALA A 45 11.57 -7.97 -5.95
CA ALA A 45 10.91 -9.25 -5.67
C ALA A 45 9.40 -9.10 -5.46
N PHE A 46 8.98 -8.07 -4.72
CA PHE A 46 7.57 -7.72 -4.54
C PHE A 46 6.90 -7.39 -5.88
N MET A 47 7.51 -6.54 -6.70
CA MET A 47 6.96 -6.16 -8.00
C MET A 47 6.84 -7.37 -8.94
N LYS A 48 7.80 -8.30 -8.89
CA LYS A 48 7.71 -9.56 -9.63
C LYS A 48 6.49 -10.37 -9.20
N SER A 49 6.26 -10.51 -7.88
CA SER A 49 5.08 -11.21 -7.36
C SER A 49 3.77 -10.55 -7.81
N LEU A 50 3.71 -9.22 -7.76
CA LEU A 50 2.55 -8.45 -8.22
C LEU A 50 2.27 -8.70 -9.71
N LEU A 51 3.28 -8.54 -10.56
CA LEU A 51 3.15 -8.69 -12.01
C LEU A 51 2.84 -10.13 -12.45
N THR A 52 3.28 -11.13 -11.69
CA THR A 52 3.00 -12.54 -11.97
C THR A 52 1.67 -13.02 -11.38
N GLY A 53 0.92 -12.15 -10.69
CA GLY A 53 -0.38 -12.48 -10.10
C GLY A 53 -0.28 -13.37 -8.85
N ILE A 54 0.89 -13.45 -8.21
CA ILE A 54 1.01 -14.15 -6.93
C ILE A 54 0.23 -13.36 -5.88
N PRO A 55 -0.64 -14.03 -5.08
CA PRO A 55 -1.39 -13.36 -4.03
C PRO A 55 -0.46 -12.65 -3.04
N ILE A 56 -0.69 -11.36 -2.87
CA ILE A 56 0.01 -10.52 -1.88
C ILE A 56 -0.94 -10.19 -0.73
N PRO A 57 -0.43 -10.04 0.51
CA PRO A 57 -1.27 -9.65 1.63
C PRO A 57 -2.01 -8.35 1.34
N SER A 58 -3.26 -8.24 1.80
CA SER A 58 -4.06 -7.02 1.63
C SER A 58 -3.42 -5.84 2.34
N VAL A 59 -3.57 -4.66 1.75
CA VAL A 59 -3.23 -3.39 2.40
C VAL A 59 -4.36 -3.05 3.37
N ILE A 60 -4.02 -2.66 4.60
CA ILE A 60 -5.00 -2.22 5.59
C ILE A 60 -5.01 -0.70 5.61
N ILE A 61 -6.18 -0.13 5.37
CA ILE A 61 -6.41 1.32 5.38
C ILE A 61 -7.54 1.69 6.33
N ASN A 62 -7.49 2.91 6.86
CA ASN A 62 -8.61 3.52 7.57
C ASN A 62 -9.24 4.61 6.70
N ASP A 63 -10.55 4.54 6.44
CA ASP A 63 -11.33 5.66 5.91
C ASP A 63 -11.73 6.57 7.06
N ARG A 64 -10.99 7.64 7.26
CA ARG A 64 -11.20 8.61 8.34
C ARG A 64 -12.47 9.43 8.14
N PHE A 65 -12.90 9.65 6.90
CA PHE A 65 -14.12 10.41 6.60
C PHE A 65 -15.38 9.56 6.74
N GLY A 66 -15.30 8.27 6.49
CA GLY A 66 -16.40 7.34 6.78
C GLY A 66 -16.79 7.32 8.27
N ALA A 67 -15.88 7.70 9.16
CA ALA A 67 -16.16 7.83 10.59
C ALA A 67 -16.94 9.12 10.95
N THR A 68 -16.89 10.17 10.11
CA THR A 68 -17.53 11.47 10.40
C THR A 68 -19.05 11.39 10.43
N ASP A 69 -19.66 10.52 9.62
CA ASP A 69 -21.12 10.31 9.60
C ASP A 69 -21.67 9.69 10.89
N ARG A 70 -20.79 9.20 11.78
CA ARG A 70 -21.16 8.53 13.03
C ARG A 70 -20.85 9.32 14.30
N GLY A 71 -20.54 10.60 14.19
CA GLY A 71 -20.33 11.53 15.31
C GLY A 71 -18.89 11.52 15.85
N ALA A 72 -18.25 12.68 15.76
CA ALA A 72 -16.95 13.07 16.33
C ALA A 72 -15.72 12.26 15.86
N THR A 73 -15.10 12.71 14.79
CA THR A 73 -13.73 12.32 14.48
C THR A 73 -12.77 12.96 15.48
N GLN A 74 -11.88 12.15 16.06
CA GLN A 74 -10.78 12.61 16.91
C GLN A 74 -9.50 12.86 16.10
N PHE A 75 -9.64 13.14 14.79
CA PHE A 75 -8.52 13.53 13.95
C PHE A 75 -8.34 15.04 14.03
N ALA A 76 -7.11 15.49 14.30
CA ALA A 76 -6.79 16.91 14.29
C ALA A 76 -6.93 17.50 12.87
N GLU A 77 -7.18 18.82 12.75
CA GLU A 77 -7.29 19.48 11.43
C GLU A 77 -6.06 19.27 10.54
N ALA A 78 -4.88 19.04 11.12
CA ALA A 78 -3.64 18.72 10.41
C ALA A 78 -3.63 17.31 9.81
N ASP A 79 -4.51 16.41 10.26
CA ASP A 79 -4.59 15.01 9.82
C ASP A 79 -5.76 14.80 8.83
N GLN A 80 -5.91 15.71 7.89
CA GLN A 80 -7.06 15.75 6.96
C GLN A 80 -6.96 14.76 5.80
N TYR A 81 -6.09 13.78 5.87
CA TYR A 81 -6.08 12.69 4.89
C TYR A 81 -7.34 11.83 5.03
N LYS A 82 -7.96 11.55 3.89
CA LYS A 82 -9.14 10.68 3.85
C LYS A 82 -8.79 9.23 4.21
N TYR A 83 -7.68 8.76 3.69
CA TYR A 83 -7.22 7.39 3.88
C TYR A 83 -5.87 7.36 4.57
N ALA A 84 -5.77 6.67 5.69
CA ALA A 84 -4.51 6.38 6.37
C ALA A 84 -4.11 4.92 6.15
N VAL A 85 -2.88 4.68 5.73
CA VAL A 85 -2.36 3.31 5.57
C VAL A 85 -1.93 2.79 6.95
N ILE A 86 -2.58 1.72 7.42
CA ILE A 86 -2.24 1.04 8.68
C ILE A 86 -1.18 -0.03 8.43
N ASP A 87 -1.36 -0.87 7.39
CA ASP A 87 -0.35 -1.83 6.96
C ASP A 87 -0.25 -1.86 5.43
N GLY A 88 0.95 -2.13 4.92
CA GLY A 88 1.22 -2.19 3.49
C GLY A 88 1.91 -0.95 2.93
N LYS A 89 2.37 -0.01 3.77
CA LYS A 89 3.12 1.19 3.36
C LYS A 89 4.23 0.86 2.36
N GLN A 90 5.09 -0.12 2.67
CA GLN A 90 6.24 -0.47 1.82
C GLN A 90 5.80 -0.97 0.43
N ARG A 91 4.68 -1.69 0.37
CA ARG A 91 4.08 -2.17 -0.88
C ARG A 91 3.59 -1.02 -1.74
N LEU A 92 2.80 -0.12 -1.16
CA LEU A 92 2.29 1.06 -1.87
C LEU A 92 3.41 2.00 -2.28
N THR A 93 4.37 2.28 -1.39
CA THR A 93 5.56 3.11 -1.72
C THR A 93 6.32 2.51 -2.90
N THR A 94 6.52 1.18 -2.93
CA THR A 94 7.23 0.53 -4.04
C THR A 94 6.52 0.70 -5.37
N ILE A 95 5.20 0.56 -5.39
CA ILE A 95 4.38 0.76 -6.60
C ILE A 95 4.47 2.21 -7.07
N LEU A 96 4.34 3.17 -6.15
CA LEU A 96 4.40 4.59 -6.47
C LEU A 96 5.79 4.98 -6.99
N MET A 97 6.88 4.48 -6.37
CA MET A 97 8.25 4.68 -6.87
C MET A 97 8.43 4.16 -8.30
N PHE A 98 7.84 3.03 -8.65
CA PHE A 98 7.88 2.54 -10.03
C PHE A 98 7.13 3.48 -10.98
N VAL A 99 5.92 3.88 -10.63
CA VAL A 99 5.09 4.79 -11.45
C VAL A 99 5.78 6.13 -11.66
N ASP A 100 6.45 6.67 -10.63
CA ASP A 100 7.11 7.98 -10.64
C ASP A 100 8.52 7.98 -11.27
N GLY A 101 9.03 6.80 -11.66
CA GLY A 101 10.36 6.70 -12.29
C GLY A 101 11.53 6.47 -11.32
N GLU A 102 11.27 6.35 -10.02
CA GLU A 102 12.27 6.17 -8.97
C GLU A 102 12.75 4.72 -8.82
N LEU A 103 11.92 3.76 -9.22
CA LEU A 103 12.25 2.34 -9.23
C LEU A 103 12.25 1.81 -10.65
N GLN A 104 13.36 1.19 -11.05
CA GLN A 104 13.48 0.52 -12.34
C GLN A 104 13.39 -1.01 -12.16
N LEU A 105 12.69 -1.65 -13.10
CA LEU A 105 12.50 -3.10 -13.19
C LEU A 105 13.06 -3.62 -14.51
N PRO A 106 13.35 -4.95 -14.62
CA PRO A 106 13.80 -5.54 -15.88
C PRO A 106 12.83 -5.25 -17.04
N GLY A 107 13.37 -4.70 -18.12
CA GLY A 107 12.58 -4.31 -19.29
C GLY A 107 11.87 -5.49 -19.96
N GLU A 108 12.43 -6.70 -19.84
CA GLU A 108 11.82 -7.95 -20.33
C GLU A 108 10.48 -8.31 -19.69
N TRP A 109 10.13 -7.68 -18.56
CA TRP A 109 8.84 -7.90 -17.91
C TRP A 109 7.69 -7.09 -18.55
N PHE A 110 7.99 -6.22 -19.51
CA PHE A 110 7.02 -5.28 -20.09
C PHE A 110 7.07 -5.30 -21.62
N ASP A 111 5.93 -5.57 -22.24
CA ASP A 111 5.79 -5.59 -23.70
C ASP A 111 5.58 -4.18 -24.30
N HIS A 112 5.01 -3.26 -23.52
CA HIS A 112 4.59 -1.94 -23.98
C HIS A 112 5.51 -0.84 -23.44
N LYS A 113 6.77 -0.81 -23.88
CA LYS A 113 7.79 0.17 -23.53
C LYS A 113 7.96 1.21 -24.65
N THR A 114 8.43 2.40 -24.29
CA THR A 114 8.75 3.46 -25.25
C THR A 114 10.00 3.07 -26.09
N ASP A 115 11.01 2.50 -25.42
CA ASP A 115 12.16 1.86 -26.07
C ASP A 115 12.04 0.34 -25.92
N PRO A 116 11.79 -0.40 -27.03
CA PRO A 116 11.67 -1.85 -27.01
C PRO A 116 12.88 -2.60 -26.48
N ASP A 117 14.08 -2.02 -26.63
CA ASP A 117 15.36 -2.64 -26.26
C ASP A 117 15.83 -2.23 -24.86
N ALA A 118 15.07 -1.40 -24.15
CA ALA A 118 15.44 -0.98 -22.80
C ALA A 118 15.60 -2.18 -21.85
N ALA A 119 16.81 -2.31 -21.29
CA ALA A 119 17.12 -3.39 -20.33
C ALA A 119 16.44 -3.17 -18.99
N MET A 120 16.21 -1.92 -18.58
CA MET A 120 15.54 -1.52 -17.35
C MET A 120 14.51 -0.45 -17.67
N VAL A 121 13.35 -0.50 -17.03
CA VAL A 121 12.25 0.45 -17.23
C VAL A 121 11.58 0.80 -15.90
N SER A 122 11.02 1.99 -15.86
CA SER A 122 10.10 2.46 -14.84
C SER A 122 8.72 2.73 -15.44
N GLY A 123 7.77 3.19 -14.65
CA GLY A 123 6.43 3.57 -15.14
C GLY A 123 6.49 4.68 -16.17
N THR A 124 7.47 5.59 -16.10
CA THR A 124 7.66 6.69 -17.04
C THR A 124 8.21 6.24 -18.40
N ASP A 125 8.78 5.03 -18.48
CA ASP A 125 9.30 4.44 -19.71
C ASP A 125 8.27 3.56 -20.42
N LEU A 126 7.09 3.36 -19.82
CA LEU A 126 6.01 2.62 -20.43
C LEU A 126 5.23 3.51 -21.41
N THR A 127 4.75 2.90 -22.50
CA THR A 127 3.76 3.57 -23.34
C THR A 127 2.45 3.80 -22.57
N HIS A 128 1.56 4.63 -23.09
CA HIS A 128 0.25 4.84 -22.49
C HIS A 128 -0.52 3.51 -22.27
N VAL A 129 -0.40 2.57 -23.21
CA VAL A 129 -1.00 1.23 -23.08
C VAL A 129 -0.34 0.44 -21.96
N GLY A 130 0.99 0.44 -21.89
CA GLY A 130 1.76 -0.26 -20.86
C GLY A 130 1.43 0.26 -19.46
N LEU A 131 1.42 1.57 -19.29
CA LEU A 131 1.08 2.19 -18.00
C LEU A 131 -0.37 1.87 -17.59
N ARG A 132 -1.31 1.88 -18.53
CA ARG A 132 -2.71 1.50 -18.24
C ARG A 132 -2.84 0.04 -17.84
N LEU A 133 -2.14 -0.88 -18.52
CA LEU A 133 -2.15 -2.31 -18.17
C LEU A 133 -1.56 -2.51 -16.77
N PHE A 134 -0.44 -1.86 -16.46
CA PHE A 134 0.14 -1.89 -15.13
C PHE A 134 -0.82 -1.34 -14.07
N SER A 135 -1.40 -0.17 -14.30
CA SER A 135 -2.30 0.51 -13.38
C SER A 135 -3.61 -0.26 -13.08
N ASN A 136 -3.98 -1.19 -13.98
CA ASN A 136 -5.16 -2.05 -13.80
C ASN A 136 -4.91 -3.28 -12.91
N HIS A 137 -3.66 -3.56 -12.52
CA HIS A 137 -3.43 -4.66 -11.56
C HIS A 137 -4.20 -4.40 -10.27
N ALA A 138 -4.95 -5.40 -9.85
CA ALA A 138 -5.77 -5.30 -8.64
C ALA A 138 -4.96 -5.68 -7.39
N MET A 139 -5.16 -4.93 -6.33
CA MET A 139 -4.64 -5.21 -5.00
C MET A 139 -5.78 -5.39 -4.01
N GLY A 140 -5.61 -6.32 -3.08
CA GLY A 140 -6.54 -6.50 -1.96
C GLY A 140 -6.38 -5.38 -0.93
N PHE A 141 -7.51 -4.84 -0.48
CA PHE A 141 -7.58 -3.87 0.61
C PHE A 141 -8.51 -4.38 1.70
N SER A 142 -8.14 -4.10 2.95
CA SER A 142 -8.96 -4.27 4.13
C SER A 142 -9.24 -2.88 4.69
N GLU A 143 -10.48 -2.41 4.52
CA GLU A 143 -10.86 -1.04 4.87
C GLU A 143 -11.51 -1.00 6.25
N ALA A 144 -10.96 -0.18 7.14
CA ALA A 144 -11.51 0.11 8.45
C ALA A 144 -12.19 1.49 8.45
N THR A 145 -13.03 1.72 9.45
CA THR A 145 -13.57 3.02 9.80
C THR A 145 -13.33 3.22 11.30
N LEU A 146 -12.12 3.66 11.64
CA LEU A 146 -11.66 3.84 13.03
C LEU A 146 -11.76 5.32 13.39
N PRO A 147 -12.13 5.64 14.65
CA PRO A 147 -12.43 7.01 15.04
C PRO A 147 -11.20 7.85 15.40
N SER A 148 -10.02 7.25 15.62
CA SER A 148 -8.84 8.00 16.08
C SER A 148 -7.52 7.34 15.67
N ILE A 149 -6.42 8.11 15.75
CA ILE A 149 -5.04 7.65 15.50
C ILE A 149 -4.63 6.56 16.50
N GLU A 150 -5.08 6.64 17.75
CA GLU A 150 -4.80 5.62 18.77
C GLU A 150 -5.38 4.26 18.36
N ARG A 151 -6.60 4.26 17.80
CA ARG A 151 -7.21 3.03 17.30
C ARG A 151 -6.51 2.50 16.03
N GLU A 152 -6.04 3.36 15.15
CA GLU A 152 -5.19 2.96 14.02
C GLU A 152 -3.90 2.31 14.51
N ARG A 153 -3.23 2.89 15.53
CA ARG A 153 -2.03 2.36 16.14
C ARG A 153 -2.25 0.98 16.77
N GLU A 154 -3.34 0.79 17.52
CA GLU A 154 -3.68 -0.52 18.09
C GLU A 154 -3.82 -1.59 16.99
N VAL A 155 -4.47 -1.28 15.88
CA VAL A 155 -4.60 -2.21 14.76
C VAL A 155 -3.24 -2.50 14.13
N PHE A 156 -2.42 -1.47 13.94
CA PHE A 156 -1.05 -1.62 13.43
C PHE A 156 -0.21 -2.56 14.32
N GLU A 157 -0.26 -2.38 15.64
CA GLU A 157 0.45 -3.21 16.59
C GLU A 157 -0.03 -4.67 16.54
N LEU A 158 -1.35 -4.90 16.52
CA LEU A 158 -1.91 -6.24 16.43
C LEU A 158 -1.48 -6.98 15.15
N VAL A 159 -1.46 -6.29 14.01
CA VAL A 159 -1.04 -6.87 12.73
C VAL A 159 0.45 -7.22 12.74
N ASN A 160 1.29 -6.36 13.32
CA ASN A 160 2.73 -6.58 13.34
C ASN A 160 3.16 -7.59 14.43
N PHE A 161 2.44 -7.64 15.55
CA PHE A 161 2.72 -8.60 16.63
C PHE A 161 2.32 -10.03 16.24
N ALA A 162 1.29 -10.20 15.43
CA ALA A 162 0.84 -11.51 14.95
C ALA A 162 1.78 -12.09 13.86
N GLY A 163 2.68 -11.28 13.29
CA GLY A 163 3.64 -11.67 12.27
C GLY A 163 5.03 -11.88 12.87
N LEU A 164 5.39 -13.13 13.20
CA LEU A 164 6.79 -13.46 13.44
C LEU A 164 7.61 -13.11 12.19
N GLN A 165 8.69 -12.35 12.37
CA GLN A 165 9.65 -12.13 11.28
C GLN A 165 10.22 -13.48 10.86
N GLN A 166 10.31 -13.73 9.57
CA GLN A 166 10.85 -14.97 9.02
C GLN A 166 12.25 -15.25 9.64
N GLY A 167 12.39 -16.32 10.43
CA GLY A 167 13.61 -16.67 11.15
C GLY A 167 13.63 -16.30 12.65
N GLN A 168 12.60 -15.64 13.18
CA GLN A 168 12.42 -15.51 14.63
C GLN A 168 11.59 -16.70 15.15
N VAL A 169 12.12 -17.38 16.14
CA VAL A 169 11.39 -18.39 16.92
C VAL A 169 10.73 -17.68 18.08
N ASP A 170 9.45 -17.95 18.31
CA ASP A 170 8.75 -17.47 19.47
C ASP A 170 9.38 -18.10 20.73
N THR A 171 9.92 -17.30 21.62
CA THR A 171 10.62 -17.78 22.83
C THR A 171 9.68 -17.96 24.02
N ASP A 172 8.40 -17.68 23.85
CA ASP A 172 7.38 -17.73 24.90
C ASP A 172 6.60 -19.08 24.91
N ILE A 173 7.22 -20.16 24.42
CA ILE A 173 6.66 -21.53 24.50
C ILE A 173 7.27 -22.25 25.70
#